data_0b3d0163c802e0ced26cdbfddf8d9650
#
_entry.id   0b3d0163c802e0ced26cdbfddf8d9650
#
_cell.length_a   1.000
_cell.length_b   1.000
_cell.length_c   1.000
_cell.angle_alpha   90.00
_cell.angle_beta   90.00
_cell.angle_gamma   90.00
#
_symmetry.space_group_name_H-M   'P 1'
#
loop_
_entity.id
_entity.type
_entity.pdbx_description
1 polymer ?
#
loop_
_entity_poly.entity_id
_entity_poly.type
_entity_poly.pdbx_seq_one_letter_code
_entity_poly.pdbx_strand_id
1 'polypeptide(L)'
;MAPLFSLPLGAADQPTAQNICSELGRIFEQHRRSVVRIYATDGLGVRVGSGFFIDPSGVIYTHAGTVTNAEDVKVSFDGRLIPAHVITVDDRNGVALLKIDCSSPFIPIGDSDKITEATPVMMIGFPEEYEVSSNFGMIAARERQHLGKYFATSHFRANMAVQRGEGGAPVLNLAGEVIGILVARIGDGTACHILPIRAAEKTRQDIARFGELRPGWVGGEVEDTASPNEGSTAQILTLGPGTPAAQSGLKAGDVILSINGIPVTCSEDVLDAAYYLTAGDLVEVVVLRDGEKRSISVKPATRPAPPAESPTPER
;
A
#
# COMPACT_ATOMS: atom_id res chain seq x y z
N MET A 1 5.27 66.64 2.28
CA MET A 1 4.74 65.59 1.36
C MET A 1 5.92 64.72 0.93
N ALA A 2 6.04 63.53 1.48
CA ALA A 2 7.05 62.56 1.08
C ALA A 2 6.39 61.52 0.13
N PRO A 3 7.03 61.08 -0.94
CA PRO A 3 6.45 60.11 -1.86
C PRO A 3 6.53 58.72 -1.21
N LEU A 4 5.36 58.02 -1.19
CA LEU A 4 5.24 56.60 -0.90
C LEU A 4 5.90 55.80 -2.05
N PHE A 5 7.03 55.20 -1.79
CA PHE A 5 7.59 54.14 -2.65
C PHE A 5 6.75 52.90 -2.49
N SER A 6 5.95 52.56 -3.43
CA SER A 6 5.36 51.22 -3.59
C SER A 6 6.41 50.29 -4.19
N LEU A 7 6.94 49.39 -3.38
CA LEU A 7 7.70 48.23 -3.86
C LEU A 7 6.74 47.33 -4.65
N PRO A 8 7.09 46.87 -5.86
CA PRO A 8 6.32 45.84 -6.53
C PRO A 8 6.49 44.53 -5.71
N LEU A 9 5.37 44.01 -5.17
CA LEU A 9 5.33 42.58 -4.79
C LEU A 9 5.63 41.79 -6.05
N GLY A 10 6.77 41.15 -6.11
CA GLY A 10 7.07 40.13 -7.11
C GLY A 10 5.95 39.10 -7.06
N ALA A 11 5.20 38.97 -8.14
CA ALA A 11 4.28 37.86 -8.33
C ALA A 11 5.09 36.58 -8.30
N ALA A 12 5.13 35.91 -7.15
CA ALA A 12 5.51 34.51 -7.11
C ALA A 12 4.59 33.80 -8.12
N ASP A 13 5.14 33.04 -9.04
CA ASP A 13 4.41 32.22 -9.99
C ASP A 13 3.45 31.31 -9.19
N GLN A 14 2.22 31.80 -8.99
CA GLN A 14 1.16 30.97 -8.44
C GLN A 14 0.78 29.98 -9.54
N PRO A 15 0.72 28.67 -9.27
CA PRO A 15 0.29 27.71 -10.26
C PRO A 15 -1.12 28.07 -10.70
N THR A 16 -1.26 28.55 -11.91
CA THR A 16 -2.56 28.80 -12.52
C THR A 16 -3.23 27.47 -12.82
N ALA A 17 -4.56 27.42 -12.88
CA ALA A 17 -5.28 26.20 -13.29
C ALA A 17 -4.77 25.64 -14.63
N GLN A 18 -4.31 26.50 -15.53
CA GLN A 18 -3.68 26.11 -16.79
C GLN A 18 -2.38 25.33 -16.59
N ASN A 19 -1.57 25.69 -15.58
CA ASN A 19 -0.32 24.97 -15.27
C ASN A 19 -0.61 23.55 -14.77
N ILE A 20 -1.64 23.39 -13.92
CA ILE A 20 -2.06 22.07 -13.43
C ILE A 20 -2.57 21.19 -14.57
N CYS A 21 -3.44 21.73 -15.45
CA CYS A 21 -3.95 20.98 -16.61
C CYS A 21 -2.82 20.55 -17.57
N SER A 22 -1.84 21.43 -17.81
CA SER A 22 -0.69 21.12 -18.66
C SER A 22 0.17 20.01 -18.05
N GLU A 23 0.37 20.05 -16.73
CA GLU A 23 1.16 19.04 -16.01
C GLU A 23 0.45 17.68 -16.00
N LEU A 24 -0.84 17.63 -15.75
CA LEU A 24 -1.63 16.40 -15.82
C LEU A 24 -1.60 15.80 -17.23
N GLY A 25 -1.73 16.61 -18.28
CA GLY A 25 -1.61 16.16 -19.67
C GLY A 25 -0.22 15.59 -19.97
N ARG A 26 0.84 16.23 -19.47
CA ARG A 26 2.21 15.77 -19.61
C ARG A 26 2.42 14.41 -18.92
N ILE A 27 1.96 14.25 -17.69
CA ILE A 27 2.06 13.00 -16.91
C ILE A 27 1.31 11.88 -17.63
N PHE A 28 0.09 12.14 -18.12
CA PHE A 28 -0.69 11.17 -18.88
C PHE A 28 0.05 10.67 -20.12
N GLU A 29 0.50 11.58 -20.99
CA GLU A 29 1.21 11.20 -22.22
C GLU A 29 2.53 10.48 -21.95
N GLN A 30 3.23 10.84 -20.87
CA GLN A 30 4.48 10.19 -20.47
C GLN A 30 4.26 8.74 -20.02
N HIS A 31 3.16 8.46 -19.29
CA HIS A 31 3.00 7.19 -18.60
C HIS A 31 1.90 6.28 -19.14
N ARG A 32 0.98 6.74 -19.98
CA ARG A 32 -0.12 5.93 -20.50
C ARG A 32 0.32 4.62 -21.18
N ARG A 33 1.52 4.57 -21.79
CA ARG A 33 2.07 3.36 -22.39
C ARG A 33 2.67 2.39 -21.36
N SER A 34 2.93 2.85 -20.14
CA SER A 34 3.40 2.01 -19.06
C SER A 34 2.25 1.34 -18.29
N VAL A 35 1.00 1.73 -18.57
CA VAL A 35 -0.21 1.12 -18.00
C VAL A 35 -0.78 0.11 -18.98
N VAL A 36 -1.21 -1.03 -18.48
CA VAL A 36 -1.65 -2.17 -19.29
C VAL A 36 -3.00 -2.69 -18.82
N ARG A 37 -3.77 -3.26 -19.76
CA ARG A 37 -4.97 -4.03 -19.43
C ARG A 37 -4.61 -5.48 -19.23
N ILE A 38 -5.18 -6.08 -18.20
CA ILE A 38 -4.97 -7.47 -17.81
C ILE A 38 -6.26 -8.24 -17.99
N TYR A 39 -6.18 -9.39 -18.63
CA TYR A 39 -7.25 -10.36 -18.78
C TYR A 39 -6.86 -11.61 -18.01
N ALA A 40 -7.73 -12.05 -17.11
CA ALA A 40 -7.54 -13.25 -16.34
C ALA A 40 -8.79 -14.15 -16.50
N THR A 41 -8.58 -15.39 -16.85
CA THR A 41 -9.66 -16.35 -17.11
C THR A 41 -9.64 -17.44 -16.05
N ASP A 42 -10.80 -17.82 -15.56
CA ASP A 42 -11.04 -18.98 -14.70
C ASP A 42 -12.29 -19.74 -15.16
N GLY A 43 -12.69 -20.77 -14.43
CA GLY A 43 -13.88 -21.57 -14.74
C GLY A 43 -15.20 -20.78 -14.71
N LEU A 44 -15.24 -19.54 -14.24
CA LEU A 44 -16.42 -18.68 -14.15
C LEU A 44 -16.49 -17.64 -15.27
N GLY A 45 -15.36 -17.32 -15.92
CA GLY A 45 -15.32 -16.35 -17.00
C GLY A 45 -14.04 -15.53 -17.07
N VAL A 46 -14.11 -14.35 -17.69
CA VAL A 46 -13.00 -13.42 -17.86
C VAL A 46 -13.13 -12.26 -16.89
N ARG A 47 -12.09 -12.02 -16.12
CA ARG A 47 -11.91 -10.82 -15.30
C ARG A 47 -10.98 -9.85 -16.03
N VAL A 48 -11.28 -8.56 -15.92
CA VAL A 48 -10.47 -7.49 -16.50
C VAL A 48 -9.98 -6.58 -15.38
N GLY A 49 -8.74 -6.17 -15.47
CA GLY A 49 -8.11 -5.23 -14.55
C GLY A 49 -7.06 -4.38 -15.25
N SER A 50 -6.55 -3.41 -14.50
CA SER A 50 -5.42 -2.59 -14.90
C SER A 50 -4.15 -3.06 -14.19
N GLY A 51 -3.00 -2.74 -14.77
CA GLY A 51 -1.70 -2.93 -14.17
C GLY A 51 -0.71 -1.95 -14.77
N PHE A 52 0.50 -1.90 -14.24
CA PHE A 52 1.53 -1.01 -14.76
C PHE A 52 2.92 -1.61 -14.58
N PHE A 53 3.79 -1.30 -15.52
CA PHE A 53 5.19 -1.68 -15.46
C PHE A 53 5.95 -0.87 -14.43
N ILE A 54 6.79 -1.56 -13.65
CA ILE A 54 7.63 -0.97 -12.60
C ILE A 54 9.13 -1.02 -12.94
N ASP A 55 9.50 -1.77 -13.96
CA ASP A 55 10.86 -1.85 -14.47
C ASP A 55 10.87 -2.17 -15.99
N PRO A 56 12.01 -2.00 -16.66
CA PRO A 56 12.09 -2.23 -18.11
C PRO A 56 12.05 -3.71 -18.51
N SER A 57 12.09 -4.64 -17.56
CA SER A 57 12.11 -6.08 -17.87
C SER A 57 10.71 -6.68 -18.07
N GLY A 58 9.65 -5.91 -17.84
CA GLY A 58 8.26 -6.37 -17.99
C GLY A 58 7.62 -6.89 -16.70
N VAL A 59 8.09 -6.43 -15.51
CA VAL A 59 7.44 -6.68 -14.23
C VAL A 59 6.29 -5.69 -14.03
N ILE A 60 5.13 -6.21 -13.60
CA ILE A 60 3.87 -5.47 -13.52
C ILE A 60 3.28 -5.61 -12.12
N TYR A 61 2.83 -4.50 -11.53
CA TYR A 61 1.87 -4.52 -10.42
C TYR A 61 0.43 -4.52 -10.95
N THR A 62 -0.43 -5.26 -10.26
CA THR A 62 -1.88 -5.27 -10.47
C THR A 62 -2.62 -5.59 -9.16
N HIS A 63 -3.96 -5.52 -9.21
CA HIS A 63 -4.81 -5.93 -8.10
C HIS A 63 -4.89 -7.47 -8.00
N ALA A 64 -4.72 -8.02 -6.79
CA ALA A 64 -4.78 -9.46 -6.53
C ALA A 64 -6.08 -10.09 -7.06
N GLY A 65 -7.24 -9.47 -6.77
CA GLY A 65 -8.54 -9.98 -7.20
C GLY A 65 -8.72 -10.12 -8.71
N THR A 66 -7.88 -9.47 -9.52
CA THR A 66 -7.89 -9.68 -10.97
C THR A 66 -7.34 -11.07 -11.33
N VAL A 67 -6.30 -11.54 -10.63
CA VAL A 67 -5.52 -12.72 -11.03
C VAL A 67 -5.59 -13.91 -10.06
N THR A 68 -6.14 -13.71 -8.86
CA THR A 68 -6.31 -14.81 -7.88
C THR A 68 -7.12 -15.96 -8.47
N ASN A 69 -6.59 -17.18 -8.40
CA ASN A 69 -7.18 -18.41 -8.95
C ASN A 69 -7.42 -18.37 -10.46
N ALA A 70 -6.74 -17.49 -11.22
CA ALA A 70 -6.84 -17.50 -12.66
C ALA A 70 -6.06 -18.69 -13.25
N GLU A 71 -6.67 -19.35 -14.26
CA GLU A 71 -6.05 -20.44 -15.03
C GLU A 71 -5.14 -19.89 -16.14
N ASP A 72 -5.51 -18.74 -16.70
CA ASP A 72 -4.78 -18.07 -17.78
C ASP A 72 -4.78 -16.56 -17.54
N VAL A 73 -3.60 -15.94 -17.63
CA VAL A 73 -3.43 -14.49 -17.47
C VAL A 73 -2.72 -13.94 -18.71
N LYS A 74 -3.31 -12.92 -19.32
CA LYS A 74 -2.75 -12.20 -20.47
C LYS A 74 -2.72 -10.71 -20.23
N VAL A 75 -1.68 -10.07 -20.74
CA VAL A 75 -1.49 -8.63 -20.71
C VAL A 75 -1.62 -8.07 -22.12
N SER A 76 -2.46 -7.05 -22.29
CA SER A 76 -2.54 -6.29 -23.53
C SER A 76 -1.48 -5.21 -23.54
N PHE A 77 -0.49 -5.36 -24.40
CA PHE A 77 0.61 -4.42 -24.56
C PHE A 77 1.02 -4.26 -26.02
N ASP A 78 1.16 -3.02 -26.50
CA ASP A 78 1.50 -2.66 -27.87
C ASP A 78 0.64 -3.42 -28.93
N GLY A 79 -0.67 -3.48 -28.70
CA GLY A 79 -1.64 -4.13 -29.59
C GLY A 79 -1.58 -5.67 -29.61
N ARG A 80 -0.86 -6.29 -28.69
CA ARG A 80 -0.72 -7.75 -28.55
C ARG A 80 -1.25 -8.24 -27.20
N LEU A 81 -1.80 -9.44 -27.20
CA LEU A 81 -2.10 -10.18 -25.96
C LEU A 81 -0.91 -11.10 -25.66
N ILE A 82 -0.18 -10.81 -24.60
CA ILE A 82 1.03 -11.52 -24.19
C ILE A 82 0.71 -12.36 -22.96
N PRO A 83 0.98 -13.68 -22.95
CA PRO A 83 0.84 -14.49 -21.75
C PRO A 83 1.68 -13.93 -20.60
N ALA A 84 1.12 -13.88 -19.41
CA ALA A 84 1.79 -13.37 -18.22
C ALA A 84 2.00 -14.50 -17.20
N HIS A 85 3.17 -14.52 -16.60
CA HIS A 85 3.46 -15.35 -15.46
C HIS A 85 3.09 -14.60 -14.16
N VAL A 86 2.28 -15.22 -13.31
CA VAL A 86 1.98 -14.70 -11.96
C VAL A 86 3.17 -15.04 -11.05
N ILE A 87 3.96 -14.03 -10.66
CA ILE A 87 5.10 -14.21 -9.76
C ILE A 87 4.59 -14.49 -8.34
N THR A 88 3.65 -13.66 -7.87
CA THR A 88 3.03 -13.80 -6.55
C THR A 88 1.71 -13.06 -6.46
N VAL A 89 0.87 -13.52 -5.54
CA VAL A 89 -0.37 -12.84 -5.13
C VAL A 89 -0.28 -12.64 -3.62
N ASP A 90 -0.42 -11.40 -3.17
CA ASP A 90 -0.53 -11.08 -1.75
C ASP A 90 -1.95 -10.60 -1.43
N ASP A 91 -2.81 -11.56 -1.06
CA ASP A 91 -4.21 -11.31 -0.74
C ASP A 91 -4.39 -10.45 0.54
N ARG A 92 -3.36 -10.32 1.37
CA ARG A 92 -3.42 -9.51 2.60
C ARG A 92 -3.60 -8.02 2.30
N ASN A 93 -3.03 -7.55 1.20
CA ASN A 93 -3.06 -6.15 0.77
C ASN A 93 -3.68 -5.94 -0.61
N GLY A 94 -4.11 -7.02 -1.27
CA GLY A 94 -4.79 -6.94 -2.56
C GLY A 94 -3.86 -6.65 -3.74
N VAL A 95 -2.55 -6.95 -3.67
CA VAL A 95 -1.60 -6.73 -4.78
C VAL A 95 -1.09 -8.04 -5.36
N ALA A 96 -0.82 -8.06 -6.66
CA ALA A 96 -0.11 -9.15 -7.34
C ALA A 96 1.02 -8.61 -8.22
N LEU A 97 2.06 -9.43 -8.38
CA LEU A 97 3.15 -9.22 -9.32
C LEU A 97 3.02 -10.18 -10.49
N LEU A 98 3.12 -9.62 -11.70
CA LEU A 98 3.16 -10.39 -12.93
C LEU A 98 4.46 -10.14 -13.68
N LYS A 99 4.77 -11.01 -14.61
CA LYS A 99 5.92 -10.90 -15.53
C LYS A 99 5.47 -11.26 -16.93
N ILE A 100 5.83 -10.40 -17.89
CA ILE A 100 5.78 -10.72 -19.33
C ILE A 100 7.16 -10.56 -19.93
N ASP A 101 7.43 -11.28 -21.00
CA ASP A 101 8.72 -11.20 -21.71
C ASP A 101 8.69 -10.07 -22.75
N CYS A 102 9.04 -8.89 -22.30
CA CYS A 102 9.17 -7.71 -23.18
C CYS A 102 10.13 -6.68 -22.60
N SER A 103 10.57 -5.75 -23.44
CA SER A 103 11.12 -4.49 -22.96
C SER A 103 9.99 -3.48 -22.87
N SER A 104 9.82 -2.85 -21.73
CA SER A 104 8.67 -1.99 -21.44
C SER A 104 9.09 -0.61 -20.96
N PRO A 105 8.31 0.44 -21.27
CA PRO A 105 8.37 1.66 -20.49
C PRO A 105 7.86 1.35 -19.06
N PHE A 106 8.31 2.09 -18.06
CA PHE A 106 7.90 1.89 -16.68
C PHE A 106 7.62 3.22 -15.99
N ILE A 107 6.91 3.16 -14.86
CA ILE A 107 6.62 4.33 -14.03
C ILE A 107 7.54 4.30 -12.82
N PRO A 108 8.25 5.40 -12.50
CA PRO A 108 9.09 5.46 -11.30
C PRO A 108 8.26 5.34 -10.03
N ILE A 109 8.83 4.66 -9.04
CA ILE A 109 8.22 4.50 -7.72
C ILE A 109 8.49 5.75 -6.88
N GLY A 110 7.45 6.34 -6.36
CA GLY A 110 7.50 7.48 -5.45
C GLY A 110 7.51 7.07 -3.97
N ASP A 111 7.42 8.07 -3.11
CA ASP A 111 7.44 7.91 -1.65
C ASP A 111 6.04 8.12 -1.07
N SER A 112 5.36 7.01 -0.76
CA SER A 112 4.01 7.06 -0.17
C SER A 112 3.98 7.54 1.29
N ASP A 113 5.13 7.58 1.99
CA ASP A 113 5.18 8.05 3.37
C ASP A 113 5.08 9.58 3.46
N LYS A 114 5.43 10.29 2.38
CA LYS A 114 5.32 11.74 2.26
C LYS A 114 3.93 12.25 1.86
N ILE A 115 3.00 11.34 1.55
CA ILE A 115 1.66 11.71 1.12
C ILE A 115 0.79 12.07 2.31
N THR A 116 0.17 13.24 2.24
CA THR A 116 -0.74 13.78 3.26
C THR A 116 -2.14 14.02 2.69
N GLU A 117 -3.09 14.37 3.56
CA GLU A 117 -4.42 14.81 3.14
C GLU A 117 -4.32 16.03 2.21
N ALA A 118 -5.29 16.15 1.32
CA ALA A 118 -5.38 17.16 0.26
C ALA A 118 -4.24 17.10 -0.79
N THR A 119 -3.36 16.07 -0.76
CA THR A 119 -2.40 15.85 -1.85
C THR A 119 -3.15 15.54 -3.14
N PRO A 120 -2.93 16.32 -4.23
CA PRO A 120 -3.51 16.01 -5.53
C PRO A 120 -2.88 14.76 -6.13
N VAL A 121 -3.71 13.91 -6.74
CA VAL A 121 -3.29 12.64 -7.33
C VAL A 121 -3.98 12.42 -8.67
N MET A 122 -3.30 11.67 -9.54
CA MET A 122 -3.81 11.24 -10.84
C MET A 122 -3.73 9.72 -10.93
N MET A 123 -4.80 9.10 -11.42
CA MET A 123 -4.81 7.69 -11.77
C MET A 123 -4.83 7.54 -13.29
N ILE A 124 -4.15 6.53 -13.80
CA ILE A 124 -4.19 6.14 -15.21
C ILE A 124 -4.62 4.67 -15.25
N GLY A 125 -5.74 4.35 -15.90
CA GLY A 125 -6.28 3.00 -15.91
C GLY A 125 -7.08 2.68 -17.15
N PHE A 126 -7.52 1.43 -17.24
CA PHE A 126 -8.41 0.93 -18.29
C PHE A 126 -9.80 0.68 -17.70
N PRO A 127 -10.75 1.63 -17.88
CA PRO A 127 -12.13 1.33 -17.55
C PRO A 127 -12.63 0.23 -18.48
N GLU A 128 -13.12 -0.83 -17.91
CA GLU A 128 -13.72 -2.02 -18.55
C GLU A 128 -13.41 -2.18 -20.07
N GLU A 129 -14.30 -1.71 -20.95
CA GLU A 129 -14.17 -1.82 -22.43
C GLU A 129 -13.58 -0.56 -23.09
N TYR A 130 -13.32 0.50 -22.31
CA TYR A 130 -12.83 1.77 -22.85
C TYR A 130 -11.31 1.81 -22.93
N GLU A 131 -10.81 2.71 -23.76
CA GLU A 131 -9.37 2.98 -23.86
C GLU A 131 -8.79 3.52 -22.55
N VAL A 132 -7.45 3.49 -22.46
CA VAL A 132 -6.73 4.05 -21.31
C VAL A 132 -7.16 5.50 -21.08
N SER A 133 -7.51 5.79 -19.83
CA SER A 133 -7.98 7.10 -19.42
C SER A 133 -7.36 7.53 -18.11
N SER A 134 -7.49 8.80 -17.76
CA SER A 134 -7.01 9.33 -16.51
C SER A 134 -8.14 9.89 -15.67
N ASN A 135 -8.03 9.70 -14.36
CA ASN A 135 -8.88 10.33 -13.36
C ASN A 135 -8.02 11.19 -12.44
N PHE A 136 -8.55 12.34 -12.03
CA PHE A 136 -7.87 13.25 -11.11
C PHE A 136 -8.67 13.39 -9.83
N GLY A 137 -7.98 13.51 -8.70
CA GLY A 137 -8.60 13.63 -7.39
C GLY A 137 -7.63 14.08 -6.32
N MET A 138 -8.02 13.89 -5.07
CA MET A 138 -7.20 14.24 -3.90
C MET A 138 -7.27 13.13 -2.86
N ILE A 139 -6.17 12.94 -2.15
CA ILE A 139 -6.16 12.12 -0.94
C ILE A 139 -7.04 12.79 0.12
N ALA A 140 -8.07 12.09 0.55
CA ALA A 140 -9.00 12.57 1.55
C ALA A 140 -8.59 12.20 2.98
N ALA A 141 -7.98 11.02 3.15
CA ALA A 141 -7.49 10.54 4.45
C ALA A 141 -6.51 9.38 4.27
N ARG A 142 -5.70 9.13 5.31
CA ARG A 142 -5.01 7.85 5.51
C ARG A 142 -5.88 7.03 6.46
N GLU A 143 -6.52 6.00 5.91
CA GLU A 143 -7.42 5.14 6.68
C GLU A 143 -6.62 4.12 7.48
N ARG A 144 -6.85 4.12 8.80
CA ARG A 144 -6.30 3.15 9.75
C ARG A 144 -7.39 2.35 10.46
N GLN A 145 -8.63 2.81 10.36
CA GLN A 145 -9.78 2.08 10.90
C GLN A 145 -9.85 0.70 10.26
N HIS A 146 -10.18 -0.29 11.07
CA HIS A 146 -10.33 -1.68 10.62
C HIS A 146 -9.04 -2.41 10.25
N LEU A 147 -7.87 -1.89 10.65
CA LEU A 147 -6.62 -2.67 10.57
C LEU A 147 -6.77 -3.98 11.36
N GLY A 148 -6.23 -5.04 10.77
CA GLY A 148 -6.37 -6.40 11.33
C GLY A 148 -7.73 -7.06 11.09
N LYS A 149 -8.78 -6.30 10.67
CA LYS A 149 -10.10 -6.85 10.35
C LYS A 149 -10.37 -6.92 8.85
N TYR A 150 -10.14 -5.82 8.14
CA TYR A 150 -10.38 -5.72 6.70
C TYR A 150 -9.12 -5.39 5.91
N PHE A 151 -8.16 -4.69 6.55
CA PHE A 151 -6.92 -4.26 5.92
C PHE A 151 -5.74 -4.74 6.76
N ALA A 152 -4.67 -5.18 6.09
CA ALA A 152 -3.44 -5.58 6.76
C ALA A 152 -2.53 -4.38 7.06
N THR A 153 -2.67 -3.27 6.33
CA THR A 153 -1.91 -2.03 6.46
C THR A 153 -2.80 -0.84 6.16
N SER A 154 -2.37 0.37 6.53
CA SER A 154 -3.10 1.61 6.23
C SER A 154 -3.29 1.80 4.73
N HIS A 155 -4.42 2.40 4.34
CA HIS A 155 -4.75 2.72 2.96
C HIS A 155 -5.02 4.22 2.83
N PHE A 156 -4.75 4.79 1.66
CA PHE A 156 -5.27 6.10 1.34
C PHE A 156 -6.72 5.97 0.88
N ARG A 157 -7.58 6.86 1.38
CA ARG A 157 -8.88 7.11 0.77
C ARG A 157 -8.74 8.35 -0.10
N ALA A 158 -9.15 8.24 -1.36
CA ALA A 158 -9.16 9.36 -2.29
C ALA A 158 -10.57 9.69 -2.75
N ASN A 159 -10.85 10.98 -2.90
CA ASN A 159 -12.02 11.48 -3.61
C ASN A 159 -11.66 11.55 -5.10
N MET A 160 -11.90 10.45 -5.79
CA MET A 160 -11.58 10.28 -7.20
C MET A 160 -12.55 9.26 -7.78
N ALA A 161 -13.15 9.59 -8.91
CA ALA A 161 -14.05 8.66 -9.59
C ALA A 161 -13.28 7.45 -10.12
N VAL A 162 -13.83 6.26 -9.92
CA VAL A 162 -13.25 5.00 -10.40
C VAL A 162 -14.32 4.10 -11.00
N GLN A 163 -13.94 3.36 -12.06
CA GLN A 163 -14.82 2.49 -12.80
C GLN A 163 -14.37 1.02 -12.68
N ARG A 164 -15.23 0.11 -13.16
CA ARG A 164 -14.84 -1.29 -13.30
C ARG A 164 -13.68 -1.41 -14.30
N GLY A 165 -12.78 -2.36 -14.09
CA GLY A 165 -11.59 -2.57 -14.93
C GLY A 165 -10.37 -1.76 -14.48
N GLU A 166 -10.53 -0.74 -13.63
CA GLU A 166 -9.41 0.09 -13.17
C GLU A 166 -8.68 -0.49 -11.94
N GLY A 167 -9.18 -1.56 -11.32
CA GLY A 167 -8.47 -2.24 -10.23
C GLY A 167 -7.04 -2.59 -10.61
N GLY A 168 -6.06 -2.20 -9.80
CA GLY A 168 -4.63 -2.35 -10.07
C GLY A 168 -4.00 -1.17 -10.82
N ALA A 169 -4.76 -0.13 -11.16
CA ALA A 169 -4.23 1.08 -11.80
C ALA A 169 -3.25 1.82 -10.87
N PRO A 170 -2.16 2.41 -11.42
CA PRO A 170 -1.25 3.26 -10.67
C PRO A 170 -1.92 4.58 -10.30
N VAL A 171 -1.67 5.02 -9.08
CA VAL A 171 -2.01 6.37 -8.61
C VAL A 171 -0.71 7.16 -8.47
N LEU A 172 -0.64 8.30 -9.15
CA LEU A 172 0.55 9.10 -9.33
C LEU A 172 0.46 10.42 -8.56
N ASN A 173 1.61 10.91 -8.07
CA ASN A 173 1.77 12.30 -7.65
C ASN A 173 1.98 13.22 -8.86
N LEU A 174 2.07 14.54 -8.65
CA LEU A 174 2.29 15.52 -9.71
C LEU A 174 3.73 15.50 -10.28
N ALA A 175 4.65 14.73 -9.68
CA ALA A 175 5.96 14.44 -10.29
C ALA A 175 5.90 13.27 -11.29
N GLY A 176 4.75 12.59 -11.43
CA GLY A 176 4.59 11.41 -12.28
C GLY A 176 5.12 10.13 -11.66
N GLU A 177 5.28 10.09 -10.33
CA GLU A 177 5.74 8.91 -9.60
C GLU A 177 4.57 8.16 -8.98
N VAL A 178 4.61 6.82 -8.97
CA VAL A 178 3.58 5.99 -8.33
C VAL A 178 3.65 6.12 -6.82
N ILE A 179 2.56 6.55 -6.21
CA ILE A 179 2.41 6.64 -4.74
C ILE A 179 1.47 5.55 -4.19
N GLY A 180 0.77 4.85 -5.05
CA GLY A 180 -0.13 3.77 -4.64
C GLY A 180 -0.80 3.05 -5.80
N ILE A 181 -1.58 2.04 -5.44
CA ILE A 181 -2.30 1.14 -6.35
C ILE A 181 -3.78 1.17 -5.99
N LEU A 182 -4.67 1.34 -6.98
CA LEU A 182 -6.11 1.24 -6.77
C LEU A 182 -6.49 -0.20 -6.39
N VAL A 183 -7.04 -0.39 -5.19
CA VAL A 183 -7.44 -1.72 -4.70
C VAL A 183 -8.94 -1.87 -4.47
N ALA A 184 -9.67 -0.80 -4.19
CA ALA A 184 -11.10 -0.91 -3.99
C ALA A 184 -11.84 0.37 -4.33
N ARG A 185 -13.03 0.21 -4.87
CA ARG A 185 -14.02 1.25 -5.07
C ARG A 185 -14.90 1.39 -3.83
N ILE A 186 -15.24 2.61 -3.45
CA ILE A 186 -16.14 2.90 -2.33
C ILE A 186 -17.51 3.31 -2.90
N GLY A 187 -18.56 2.66 -2.42
CA GLY A 187 -19.94 2.98 -2.79
C GLY A 187 -20.20 2.94 -4.30
N ASP A 188 -20.64 4.08 -4.84
CA ASP A 188 -20.97 4.28 -6.25
C ASP A 188 -19.74 4.52 -7.16
N GLY A 189 -18.54 4.60 -6.57
CA GLY A 189 -17.30 4.83 -7.30
C GLY A 189 -16.84 6.29 -7.33
N THR A 190 -17.42 7.16 -6.51
CA THR A 190 -16.95 8.55 -6.36
C THR A 190 -15.73 8.69 -5.44
N ALA A 191 -15.42 7.62 -4.70
CA ALA A 191 -14.24 7.51 -3.87
C ALA A 191 -13.61 6.11 -3.96
N CYS A 192 -12.36 5.98 -3.53
CA CYS A 192 -11.63 4.72 -3.62
C CYS A 192 -10.62 4.54 -2.48
N HIS A 193 -10.23 3.28 -2.26
CA HIS A 193 -9.07 2.91 -1.46
C HIS A 193 -7.87 2.65 -2.36
N ILE A 194 -6.74 3.21 -1.95
CA ILE A 194 -5.46 3.11 -2.62
C ILE A 194 -4.48 2.46 -1.64
N LEU A 195 -3.89 1.33 -2.03
CA LEU A 195 -2.79 0.73 -1.30
C LEU A 195 -1.54 1.61 -1.46
N PRO A 196 -0.90 2.09 -0.39
CA PRO A 196 0.36 2.81 -0.48
C PRO A 196 1.42 1.97 -1.21
N ILE A 197 2.19 2.58 -2.10
CA ILE A 197 3.16 1.83 -2.92
C ILE A 197 4.21 1.12 -2.06
N ARG A 198 4.55 1.66 -0.88
CA ARG A 198 5.43 1.01 0.10
C ARG A 198 4.98 -0.40 0.45
N ALA A 199 3.66 -0.65 0.53
CA ALA A 199 3.14 -1.98 0.85
C ALA A 199 3.35 -2.97 -0.30
N ALA A 200 3.16 -2.54 -1.55
CA ALA A 200 3.47 -3.36 -2.72
C ALA A 200 4.99 -3.63 -2.84
N GLU A 201 5.81 -2.62 -2.56
CA GLU A 201 7.27 -2.76 -2.54
C GLU A 201 7.74 -3.75 -1.46
N LYS A 202 7.07 -3.83 -0.30
CA LYS A 202 7.34 -4.86 0.71
C LYS A 202 7.14 -6.27 0.13
N THR A 203 6.03 -6.49 -0.58
CA THR A 203 5.76 -7.77 -1.28
C THR A 203 6.87 -8.08 -2.30
N ARG A 204 7.26 -7.12 -3.14
CA ARG A 204 8.33 -7.28 -4.14
C ARG A 204 9.68 -7.58 -3.49
N GLN A 205 10.02 -6.90 -2.40
CA GLN A 205 11.26 -7.13 -1.66
C GLN A 205 11.34 -8.52 -1.04
N ASP A 206 10.25 -9.04 -0.47
CA ASP A 206 10.21 -10.39 0.07
C ASP A 206 10.46 -11.43 -1.04
N ILE A 207 9.77 -11.29 -2.18
CA ILE A 207 9.98 -12.17 -3.34
C ILE A 207 11.41 -12.09 -3.87
N ALA A 208 11.98 -10.89 -3.99
CA ALA A 208 13.35 -10.72 -4.49
C ALA A 208 14.40 -11.31 -3.53
N ARG A 209 14.19 -11.26 -2.20
CA ARG A 209 15.13 -11.76 -1.19
C ARG A 209 14.98 -13.25 -0.93
N PHE A 210 13.77 -13.76 -0.96
CA PHE A 210 13.46 -15.09 -0.44
C PHE A 210 12.75 -16.02 -1.43
N GLY A 211 12.24 -15.49 -2.55
CA GLY A 211 11.37 -16.24 -3.48
C GLY A 211 9.96 -16.48 -2.97
N GLU A 212 9.63 -15.99 -1.77
CA GLU A 212 8.33 -16.16 -1.13
C GLU A 212 7.99 -14.97 -0.23
N LEU A 213 6.70 -14.79 0.10
CA LEU A 213 6.26 -13.81 1.10
C LEU A 213 6.69 -14.27 2.49
N ARG A 214 7.30 -13.38 3.28
CA ARG A 214 7.74 -13.65 4.65
C ARG A 214 7.18 -12.67 5.67
N PRO A 215 5.85 -12.66 5.89
CA PRO A 215 5.25 -11.79 6.89
C PRO A 215 5.79 -12.13 8.29
N GLY A 216 6.28 -11.09 8.98
CA GLY A 216 6.75 -11.23 10.34
C GLY A 216 5.59 -11.22 11.34
N TRP A 217 5.64 -12.15 12.30
CA TRP A 217 4.69 -12.23 13.41
C TRP A 217 5.44 -12.17 14.74
N VAL A 218 4.91 -11.39 15.70
CA VAL A 218 5.54 -11.19 17.01
C VAL A 218 4.75 -11.82 18.15
N GLY A 219 3.44 -12.00 18.02
CA GLY A 219 2.59 -12.77 18.96
C GLY A 219 2.23 -12.02 20.24
N GLY A 220 1.72 -10.80 20.12
CA GLY A 220 1.18 -10.00 21.18
C GLY A 220 -0.11 -9.30 20.76
N GLU A 221 -0.86 -8.81 21.73
CA GLU A 221 -2.03 -7.95 21.56
C GLU A 221 -1.70 -6.58 22.15
N VAL A 222 -2.18 -5.53 21.50
CA VAL A 222 -2.01 -4.14 21.91
C VAL A 222 -3.37 -3.48 22.07
N GLU A 223 -3.46 -2.53 23.01
CA GLU A 223 -4.63 -1.69 23.20
C GLU A 223 -4.22 -0.24 23.40
N ASP A 224 -5.16 0.68 23.33
CA ASP A 224 -4.94 2.08 23.63
C ASP A 224 -5.27 2.39 25.08
N THR A 225 -4.35 3.05 25.77
CA THR A 225 -4.59 3.61 27.10
C THR A 225 -5.43 4.89 27.02
N ALA A 226 -6.15 5.21 28.11
CA ALA A 226 -7.00 6.39 28.17
C ALA A 226 -6.24 7.73 28.04
N SER A 227 -4.93 7.73 28.32
CA SER A 227 -4.08 8.92 28.23
C SER A 227 -2.73 8.53 27.66
N PRO A 228 -2.15 9.38 26.78
CA PRO A 228 -0.83 9.09 26.21
C PRO A 228 0.28 9.16 27.24
N ASN A 229 1.25 8.25 27.12
CA ASN A 229 2.51 8.27 27.85
C ASN A 229 3.64 8.55 26.86
N GLU A 230 4.40 9.61 27.06
CA GLU A 230 5.47 10.05 26.12
C GLU A 230 5.00 10.17 24.66
N GLY A 231 3.71 10.55 24.46
CA GLY A 231 3.11 10.74 23.14
C GLY A 231 2.46 9.51 22.52
N SER A 232 2.49 8.33 23.18
CA SER A 232 1.84 7.11 22.70
C SER A 232 0.77 6.62 23.68
N THR A 233 -0.34 6.10 23.12
CA THR A 233 -1.36 5.36 23.85
C THR A 233 -1.21 3.84 23.70
N ALA A 234 -0.40 3.37 22.74
CA ALA A 234 -0.25 1.95 22.43
C ALA A 234 0.42 1.17 23.54
N GLN A 235 -0.31 0.33 24.24
CA GLN A 235 0.19 -0.52 25.32
C GLN A 235 0.07 -1.99 24.98
N ILE A 236 1.07 -2.79 25.35
CA ILE A 236 1.00 -4.25 25.24
C ILE A 236 0.00 -4.77 26.29
N LEU A 237 -1.12 -5.35 25.82
CA LEU A 237 -2.13 -5.95 26.66
C LEU A 237 -1.70 -7.35 27.10
N THR A 238 -1.39 -8.21 26.14
CA THR A 238 -0.97 -9.59 26.39
C THR A 238 0.14 -10.02 25.44
N LEU A 239 0.93 -11.00 25.88
CA LEU A 239 1.93 -11.71 25.08
C LEU A 239 1.66 -13.21 25.15
N GLY A 240 1.54 -13.86 24.00
CA GLY A 240 1.41 -15.30 23.93
C GLY A 240 2.65 -16.01 24.49
N PRO A 241 2.49 -17.10 25.26
CA PRO A 241 3.64 -17.85 25.77
C PRO A 241 4.49 -18.40 24.61
N GLY A 242 5.82 -18.25 24.71
CA GLY A 242 6.76 -18.73 23.71
C GLY A 242 6.77 -17.93 22.38
N THR A 243 6.05 -16.82 22.31
CA THR A 243 6.07 -15.95 21.11
C THR A 243 7.38 -15.15 21.01
N PRO A 244 7.76 -14.67 19.81
CA PRO A 244 8.92 -13.80 19.63
C PRO A 244 8.92 -12.58 20.57
N ALA A 245 7.78 -11.93 20.78
CA ALA A 245 7.66 -10.80 21.67
C ALA A 245 7.95 -11.19 23.13
N ALA A 246 7.37 -12.28 23.62
CA ALA A 246 7.63 -12.76 24.98
C ALA A 246 9.11 -13.18 25.19
N GLN A 247 9.72 -13.84 24.20
CA GLN A 247 11.12 -14.24 24.23
C GLN A 247 12.10 -13.07 24.17
N SER A 248 11.71 -11.96 23.57
CA SER A 248 12.55 -10.75 23.47
C SER A 248 12.69 -9.96 24.77
N GLY A 249 11.83 -10.25 25.76
CA GLY A 249 11.77 -9.51 27.01
C GLY A 249 10.79 -8.35 27.02
N LEU A 250 9.94 -8.20 26.01
CA LEU A 250 8.73 -7.37 26.07
C LEU A 250 7.79 -7.90 27.16
N LYS A 251 6.99 -7.03 27.76
CA LYS A 251 6.06 -7.37 28.85
C LYS A 251 4.70 -6.71 28.65
N ALA A 252 3.66 -7.32 29.15
CA ALA A 252 2.38 -6.66 29.31
C ALA A 252 2.57 -5.39 30.16
N GLY A 253 1.90 -4.31 29.78
CA GLY A 253 2.04 -2.98 30.39
C GLY A 253 3.11 -2.08 29.74
N ASP A 254 3.99 -2.59 28.87
CA ASP A 254 4.92 -1.75 28.10
C ASP A 254 4.14 -0.82 27.17
N VAL A 255 4.44 0.47 27.19
CA VAL A 255 3.92 1.43 26.20
C VAL A 255 4.91 1.52 25.03
N ILE A 256 4.47 1.22 23.81
CA ILE A 256 5.30 1.22 22.63
C ILE A 256 5.47 2.66 22.12
N LEU A 257 6.71 3.13 22.01
CA LEU A 257 7.04 4.49 21.55
C LEU A 257 7.49 4.53 20.08
N SER A 258 8.20 3.49 19.62
CA SER A 258 8.62 3.37 18.22
C SER A 258 8.92 1.93 17.83
N ILE A 259 8.80 1.64 16.53
CA ILE A 259 9.19 0.37 15.90
C ILE A 259 10.12 0.70 14.73
N ASN A 260 11.36 0.20 14.73
CA ASN A 260 12.40 0.52 13.75
C ASN A 260 12.57 2.03 13.52
N GLY A 261 12.53 2.82 14.59
CA GLY A 261 12.65 4.29 14.54
C GLY A 261 11.39 5.02 14.06
N ILE A 262 10.34 4.32 13.64
CA ILE A 262 9.06 4.94 13.26
C ILE A 262 8.26 5.17 14.54
N PRO A 263 7.84 6.41 14.84
CA PRO A 263 7.04 6.72 16.02
C PRO A 263 5.71 5.97 16.03
N VAL A 264 5.30 5.51 17.19
CA VAL A 264 4.00 4.89 17.47
C VAL A 264 3.22 5.82 18.38
N THR A 265 2.00 6.19 17.98
CA THR A 265 1.12 7.08 18.73
C THR A 265 -0.13 6.37 19.27
N CYS A 266 -0.55 5.29 18.64
CA CYS A 266 -1.74 4.50 18.96
C CYS A 266 -1.56 3.03 18.56
N SER A 267 -2.49 2.18 18.97
CA SER A 267 -2.46 0.73 18.66
C SER A 267 -2.52 0.44 17.16
N GLU A 268 -3.20 1.27 16.38
CA GLU A 268 -3.24 1.13 14.92
C GLU A 268 -1.87 1.34 14.27
N ASP A 269 -1.02 2.21 14.83
CA ASP A 269 0.36 2.38 14.33
C ASP A 269 1.18 1.10 14.52
N VAL A 270 0.95 0.37 15.62
CA VAL A 270 1.60 -0.93 15.85
C VAL A 270 1.14 -1.97 14.84
N LEU A 271 -0.16 -2.03 14.54
CA LEU A 271 -0.70 -2.95 13.54
C LEU A 271 -0.18 -2.63 12.14
N ASP A 272 -0.15 -1.35 11.77
CA ASP A 272 0.43 -0.92 10.49
C ASP A 272 1.91 -1.26 10.38
N ALA A 273 2.70 -0.98 11.42
CA ALA A 273 4.11 -1.33 11.47
C ALA A 273 4.34 -2.85 11.39
N ALA A 274 3.49 -3.65 12.05
CA ALA A 274 3.58 -5.11 12.04
C ALA A 274 3.45 -5.72 10.63
N TYR A 275 2.69 -5.08 9.73
CA TYR A 275 2.59 -5.50 8.33
C TYR A 275 3.95 -5.50 7.62
N TYR A 276 4.82 -4.53 7.92
CA TYR A 276 6.13 -4.37 7.27
C TYR A 276 7.22 -5.25 7.87
N LEU A 277 6.94 -6.01 8.92
CA LEU A 277 7.91 -6.91 9.50
C LEU A 277 8.18 -8.12 8.59
N THR A 278 9.43 -8.53 8.53
CA THR A 278 9.86 -9.76 7.83
C THR A 278 10.26 -10.80 8.85
N ALA A 279 9.78 -12.03 8.70
CA ALA A 279 10.18 -13.15 9.56
C ALA A 279 11.70 -13.40 9.44
N GLY A 280 12.39 -13.38 10.59
CA GLY A 280 13.84 -13.57 10.69
C GLY A 280 14.67 -12.29 10.74
N ASP A 281 14.17 -11.14 10.34
CA ASP A 281 14.87 -9.86 10.46
C ASP A 281 14.79 -9.35 11.91
N LEU A 282 15.81 -8.62 12.38
CA LEU A 282 15.77 -7.98 13.71
C LEU A 282 14.98 -6.67 13.63
N VAL A 283 14.12 -6.47 14.61
CA VAL A 283 13.26 -5.29 14.76
C VAL A 283 13.57 -4.63 16.09
N GLU A 284 13.87 -3.34 16.08
CA GLU A 284 14.01 -2.55 17.29
C GLU A 284 12.65 -2.02 17.72
N VAL A 285 12.27 -2.30 18.97
CA VAL A 285 11.05 -1.78 19.61
C VAL A 285 11.48 -0.95 20.82
N VAL A 286 11.19 0.34 20.81
CA VAL A 286 11.40 1.21 21.95
C VAL A 286 10.14 1.29 22.77
N VAL A 287 10.23 0.95 24.04
CA VAL A 287 9.10 0.96 24.97
C VAL A 287 9.40 1.85 26.19
N LEU A 288 8.32 2.33 26.82
CA LEU A 288 8.35 2.93 28.13
C LEU A 288 7.87 1.88 29.15
N ARG A 289 8.72 1.56 30.13
CA ARG A 289 8.44 0.64 31.23
C ARG A 289 8.89 1.27 32.55
N ASP A 290 8.00 1.38 33.52
CA ASP A 290 8.28 1.97 34.86
C ASP A 290 8.89 3.40 34.77
N GLY A 291 8.47 4.19 33.77
CA GLY A 291 9.00 5.55 33.51
C GLY A 291 10.36 5.59 32.77
N GLU A 292 10.93 4.44 32.41
CA GLU A 292 12.21 4.37 31.69
C GLU A 292 12.03 3.90 30.24
N LYS A 293 12.71 4.56 29.30
CA LYS A 293 12.77 4.11 27.89
C LYS A 293 13.73 2.94 27.77
N ARG A 294 13.29 1.88 27.11
CA ARG A 294 14.08 0.66 26.85
C ARG A 294 13.99 0.31 25.37
N SER A 295 15.13 0.05 24.76
CA SER A 295 15.22 -0.53 23.41
C SER A 295 15.31 -2.05 23.52
N ILE A 296 14.41 -2.73 22.84
CA ILE A 296 14.28 -4.20 22.88
C ILE A 296 14.32 -4.71 21.44
N SER A 297 15.26 -5.61 21.15
CA SER A 297 15.35 -6.26 19.84
C SER A 297 14.44 -7.48 19.78
N VAL A 298 13.51 -7.48 18.85
CA VAL A 298 12.58 -8.58 18.60
C VAL A 298 12.96 -9.23 17.27
N LYS A 299 12.91 -10.56 17.20
CA LYS A 299 13.08 -11.31 15.94
C LYS A 299 11.76 -11.94 15.55
N PRO A 300 10.95 -11.32 14.67
CA PRO A 300 9.68 -11.88 14.21
C PRO A 300 9.85 -13.27 13.62
N ALA A 301 8.87 -14.13 13.81
CA ALA A 301 8.80 -15.46 13.22
C ALA A 301 7.68 -15.53 12.16
N THR A 302 7.63 -16.61 11.41
CA THR A 302 6.45 -16.95 10.62
C THR A 302 5.30 -17.28 11.58
N ARG A 303 4.10 -16.76 11.30
CA ARG A 303 2.94 -17.04 12.14
C ARG A 303 2.65 -18.55 12.15
N PRO A 304 2.49 -19.17 13.31
CA PRO A 304 2.08 -20.58 13.39
C PRO A 304 0.72 -20.78 12.71
N ALA A 305 0.56 -21.91 12.03
CA ALA A 305 -0.76 -22.29 11.52
C ALA A 305 -1.76 -22.39 12.70
N PRO A 306 -3.02 -21.96 12.52
CA PRO A 306 -4.05 -22.20 13.54
C PRO A 306 -4.14 -23.71 13.81
N PRO A 307 -4.40 -24.11 15.06
CA PRO A 307 -4.64 -25.52 15.38
C PRO A 307 -5.75 -26.04 14.45
N ALA A 308 -5.55 -27.25 13.90
CA ALA A 308 -6.58 -27.90 13.09
C ALA A 308 -7.88 -27.96 13.94
N GLU A 309 -8.97 -27.40 13.42
CA GLU A 309 -10.28 -27.54 14.08
C GLU A 309 -10.57 -29.03 14.26
N SER A 310 -10.77 -29.44 15.50
CA SER A 310 -11.22 -30.81 15.78
C SER A 310 -12.55 -30.99 15.08
N PRO A 311 -12.75 -32.08 14.31
CA PRO A 311 -14.02 -32.33 13.63
C PRO A 311 -15.14 -32.30 14.65
N THR A 312 -16.10 -31.40 14.45
CA THR A 312 -17.32 -31.32 15.26
C THR A 312 -18.00 -32.68 15.14
N PRO A 313 -18.28 -33.39 16.25
CA PRO A 313 -18.98 -34.66 16.17
C PRO A 313 -20.35 -34.42 15.53
N GLU A 314 -20.60 -35.08 14.41
CA GLU A 314 -21.92 -35.13 13.78
C GLU A 314 -22.96 -35.63 14.82
N ARG A 315 -24.02 -34.84 15.02
CA ARG A 315 -25.18 -35.25 15.81
C ARG A 315 -26.23 -35.90 14.92
#